data_3ffb32321216355001d16b16ff4f27a1
#
_entry.id   3ffb32321216355001d16b16ff4f27a1
#
_cell.length_a   1.000
_cell.length_b   1.000
_cell.length_c   1.000
_cell.angle_alpha   90.00
_cell.angle_beta   90.00
_cell.angle_gamma   90.00
#
_symmetry.space_group_name_H-M   'P 1'
#
loop_
_entity.id
_entity.type
_entity.pdbx_description
1 polymer ?
#
loop_
_entity_poly.entity_id
_entity_poly.type
_entity_poly.pdbx_seq_one_letter_code
_entity_poly.pdbx_strand_id
1 'polypeptide(L)'
;MYGGGIGNHKFSGNSLGSSQFIRQFKNLHNELKDENLTHTFHEVGSHFKGELSTPLMETVIRDKSKVILPSKSTLDRFRTLDKNGNCLSEYIPFGKFETLMLYRKPTELNIQFNNDSPIFLFYGFIKPYKGLDLLKRACEILNNRKVDFNLIVAGSGDDPTLPFYSTKKNCVVINRILYDDEMVYLNDISDVVLLPYKTASQSGIIPTSFIFGNPVIATKVGALVESIQDGKNGILVNAEDAVSFADAMQSLITDQNLMSLLKHGARQYGNGDEYDWHNIAKQTMSV
;
A
#
# COMPACT_ATOMS: atom_id res chain seq x y z
N MET A 1 20.94 -8.86 -12.51
CA MET A 1 19.64 -8.68 -11.84
C MET A 1 19.76 -9.21 -10.41
N TYR A 2 20.26 -8.41 -9.49
CA TYR A 2 20.26 -8.75 -8.07
C TYR A 2 19.09 -8.03 -7.42
N GLY A 3 17.93 -8.64 -7.45
CA GLY A 3 16.85 -8.36 -6.52
C GLY A 3 17.27 -8.92 -5.16
N GLY A 4 18.30 -8.34 -4.57
CA GLY A 4 18.65 -8.57 -3.20
C GLY A 4 17.59 -7.89 -2.35
N GLY A 5 16.51 -8.61 -2.01
CA GLY A 5 15.77 -8.31 -0.82
C GLY A 5 16.81 -8.20 0.28
N ILE A 6 17.07 -6.97 0.75
CA ILE A 6 17.85 -6.75 1.97
C ILE A 6 17.04 -7.48 3.02
N GLY A 7 17.52 -8.68 3.35
CA GLY A 7 16.87 -9.61 4.26
C GLY A 7 16.44 -8.86 5.51
N ASN A 8 15.45 -9.39 6.18
CA ASN A 8 14.86 -8.95 7.44
C ASN A 8 15.90 -8.60 8.53
N HIS A 9 16.80 -7.66 8.24
CA HIS A 9 17.49 -6.95 9.27
C HIS A 9 16.47 -6.03 9.90
N LYS A 10 16.00 -6.41 11.08
CA LYS A 10 15.34 -5.50 12.00
C LYS A 10 16.24 -4.27 12.09
N PHE A 11 15.94 -3.26 11.29
CA PHE A 11 16.40 -1.92 11.57
C PHE A 11 15.61 -1.47 12.81
N SER A 12 16.02 -1.99 13.97
CA SER A 12 15.72 -1.34 15.23
C SER A 12 16.29 0.05 15.07
N GLY A 13 15.51 1.08 15.38
CA GLY A 13 15.85 2.48 15.15
C GLY A 13 17.08 3.00 15.94
N ASN A 14 18.13 2.20 16.02
CA ASN A 14 19.42 2.58 16.57
C ASN A 14 20.18 3.38 15.50
N SER A 15 20.49 4.61 15.82
CA SER A 15 21.26 5.56 15.00
C SER A 15 22.55 4.97 14.39
N LEU A 16 23.17 3.98 15.05
CA LEU A 16 24.35 3.27 14.56
C LEU A 16 24.09 2.42 13.31
N GLY A 17 22.97 1.71 13.23
CA GLY A 17 22.62 0.90 12.04
C GLY A 17 22.35 1.78 10.81
N SER A 18 21.74 2.93 11.01
CA SER A 18 21.44 3.91 9.96
C SER A 18 22.72 4.51 9.37
N SER A 19 23.66 4.92 10.22
CA SER A 19 24.94 5.49 9.78
C SER A 19 25.83 4.47 9.07
N GLN A 20 25.80 3.21 9.49
CA GLN A 20 26.52 2.14 8.81
C GLN A 20 25.95 1.84 7.44
N PHE A 21 24.63 1.79 7.31
CA PHE A 21 23.96 1.60 6.02
C PHE A 21 24.27 2.74 5.05
N ILE A 22 24.15 4.00 5.48
CA ILE A 22 24.51 5.17 4.65
C ILE A 22 25.96 5.07 4.17
N ARG A 23 26.90 4.68 5.05
CA ARG A 23 28.31 4.53 4.68
C ARG A 23 28.50 3.41 3.66
N GLN A 24 27.85 2.26 3.85
CA GLN A 24 27.92 1.13 2.89
C GLN A 24 27.33 1.52 1.53
N PHE A 25 26.17 2.19 1.50
CA PHE A 25 25.58 2.68 0.29
C PHE A 25 26.51 3.63 -0.46
N LYS A 26 27.09 4.63 0.25
CA LYS A 26 28.03 5.60 -0.36
C LYS A 26 29.27 4.91 -0.92
N ASN A 27 29.81 3.91 -0.23
CA ASN A 27 30.96 3.15 -0.73
C ASN A 27 30.59 2.39 -2.01
N LEU A 28 29.52 1.62 -1.99
CA LEU A 28 29.04 0.87 -3.17
C LEU A 28 28.72 1.81 -4.34
N HIS A 29 28.05 2.93 -4.06
CA HIS A 29 27.74 3.94 -5.08
C HIS A 29 29.03 4.53 -5.69
N ASN A 30 30.05 4.83 -4.87
CA ASN A 30 31.33 5.34 -5.36
C ASN A 30 32.11 4.29 -6.18
N GLU A 31 32.00 3.00 -5.85
CA GLU A 31 32.62 1.92 -6.62
C GLU A 31 31.97 1.75 -8.00
N LEU A 32 30.67 1.99 -8.09
CA LEU A 32 29.85 1.74 -9.30
C LEU A 32 29.47 3.01 -10.06
N LYS A 33 29.93 4.20 -9.65
CA LYS A 33 29.49 5.48 -10.24
C LYS A 33 29.77 5.64 -11.74
N ASP A 34 30.78 4.94 -12.24
CA ASP A 34 31.16 4.95 -13.67
C ASP A 34 30.30 3.95 -14.49
N GLU A 35 29.51 3.10 -13.83
CA GLU A 35 28.51 2.25 -14.44
C GLU A 35 27.19 3.05 -14.55
N ASN A 36 26.40 2.85 -15.56
CA ASN A 36 25.11 3.54 -15.76
C ASN A 36 24.10 3.19 -14.64
N LEU A 37 24.28 3.76 -13.45
CA LEU A 37 23.48 3.45 -12.28
C LEU A 37 22.09 4.09 -12.38
N THR A 38 21.08 3.25 -12.16
CA THR A 38 19.69 3.68 -11.97
C THR A 38 19.24 3.30 -10.57
N HIS A 39 18.73 4.26 -9.81
CA HIS A 39 18.23 4.07 -8.47
C HIS A 39 16.70 4.11 -8.43
N THR A 40 16.08 3.12 -7.81
CA THR A 40 14.64 3.16 -7.53
C THR A 40 14.43 3.52 -6.05
N PHE A 41 13.77 4.65 -5.80
CA PHE A 41 13.39 5.07 -4.45
C PHE A 41 11.90 4.89 -4.22
N HIS A 42 11.54 4.01 -3.31
CA HIS A 42 10.15 3.79 -2.89
C HIS A 42 9.60 4.94 -2.03
N GLU A 43 10.47 5.69 -1.37
CA GLU A 43 10.11 6.83 -0.52
C GLU A 43 11.09 7.99 -0.71
N VAL A 44 10.55 9.21 -0.73
CA VAL A 44 11.30 10.46 -0.66
C VAL A 44 10.97 11.15 0.66
N GLY A 45 11.82 10.96 1.66
CA GLY A 45 11.56 11.34 3.06
C GLY A 45 10.85 10.21 3.82
N SER A 46 11.17 10.09 5.10
CA SER A 46 10.65 9.03 5.95
C SER A 46 9.31 9.39 6.57
N HIS A 47 8.40 8.41 6.73
CA HIS A 47 7.25 8.50 7.63
C HIS A 47 7.66 8.54 9.10
N PHE A 48 8.94 8.34 9.41
CA PHE A 48 9.51 8.30 10.74
C PHE A 48 10.53 9.42 10.93
N LYS A 49 10.61 9.97 12.14
CA LYS A 49 11.68 10.90 12.53
C LYS A 49 13.02 10.16 12.50
N GLY A 50 13.95 10.57 11.64
CA GLY A 50 15.25 9.94 11.45
C GLY A 50 15.48 9.59 9.97
N GLU A 51 15.65 10.58 9.14
CA GLU A 51 15.67 10.46 7.68
C GLU A 51 16.93 9.77 7.16
N LEU A 52 16.84 8.47 6.86
CA LEU A 52 17.83 7.75 6.08
C LEU A 52 17.85 8.18 4.61
N SER A 53 16.69 8.60 4.08
CA SER A 53 16.50 8.90 2.67
C SER A 53 17.25 10.15 2.21
N THR A 54 17.32 11.21 3.03
CA THR A 54 17.93 12.48 2.63
C THR A 54 19.43 12.35 2.29
N PRO A 55 20.29 11.75 3.13
CA PRO A 55 21.70 11.58 2.78
C PRO A 55 21.96 10.67 1.57
N LEU A 56 21.08 9.69 1.33
CA LEU A 56 21.16 8.84 0.13
C LEU A 56 20.81 9.64 -1.12
N MET A 57 19.71 10.41 -1.06
CA MET A 57 19.28 11.27 -2.16
C MET A 57 20.29 12.35 -2.48
N GLU A 58 20.89 13.00 -1.48
CA GLU A 58 21.97 13.96 -1.69
C GLU A 58 23.16 13.35 -2.44
N THR A 59 23.50 12.09 -2.15
CA THR A 59 24.57 11.37 -2.85
C THR A 59 24.19 11.16 -4.33
N VAL A 60 22.99 10.65 -4.59
CA VAL A 60 22.48 10.37 -5.93
C VAL A 60 22.36 11.66 -6.77
N ILE A 61 21.86 12.75 -6.15
CA ILE A 61 21.73 14.07 -6.80
C ILE A 61 23.11 14.65 -7.13
N ARG A 62 24.07 14.58 -6.19
CA ARG A 62 25.45 15.05 -6.41
C ARG A 62 26.11 14.33 -7.59
N ASP A 63 25.90 13.02 -7.68
CA ASP A 63 26.57 12.17 -8.67
C ASP A 63 25.75 12.05 -9.98
N LYS A 64 24.63 12.79 -10.09
CA LYS A 64 23.79 12.92 -11.29
C LYS A 64 23.24 11.58 -11.81
N SER A 65 22.96 10.66 -10.90
CA SER A 65 22.45 9.33 -11.26
C SER A 65 21.02 9.40 -11.83
N LYS A 66 20.64 8.36 -12.53
CA LYS A 66 19.25 8.17 -12.97
C LYS A 66 18.38 7.70 -11.81
N VAL A 67 17.15 8.18 -11.73
CA VAL A 67 16.25 7.91 -10.60
C VAL A 67 14.85 7.54 -11.08
N ILE A 68 14.35 6.43 -10.57
CA ILE A 68 12.98 5.97 -10.79
C ILE A 68 12.20 6.14 -9.49
N LEU A 69 10.99 6.70 -9.59
CA LEU A 69 10.10 6.94 -8.48
C LEU A 69 8.72 6.34 -8.77
N PRO A 70 8.15 5.53 -7.87
CA PRO A 70 6.98 4.73 -8.14
C PRO A 70 5.64 5.48 -7.97
N SER A 71 5.68 6.78 -7.66
CA SER A 71 4.51 7.65 -7.65
C SER A 71 4.87 9.06 -8.12
N LYS A 72 3.90 9.75 -8.69
CA LYS A 72 4.07 11.14 -9.14
C LYS A 72 4.36 12.06 -7.96
N SER A 73 3.69 11.85 -6.84
CA SER A 73 3.93 12.63 -5.61
C SER A 73 5.35 12.45 -5.06
N THR A 74 5.92 11.24 -5.14
CA THR A 74 7.33 11.04 -4.77
C THR A 74 8.29 11.65 -5.78
N LEU A 75 7.96 11.62 -7.08
CA LEU A 75 8.73 12.29 -8.12
C LEU A 75 8.75 13.81 -7.92
N ASP A 76 7.59 14.42 -7.68
CA ASP A 76 7.50 15.86 -7.43
C ASP A 76 8.30 16.25 -6.18
N ARG A 77 8.21 15.47 -5.12
CA ARG A 77 9.01 15.69 -3.91
C ARG A 77 10.51 15.53 -4.18
N PHE A 78 10.93 14.53 -4.95
CA PHE A 78 12.33 14.36 -5.34
C PHE A 78 12.83 15.59 -6.12
N ARG A 79 12.05 16.09 -7.08
CA ARG A 79 12.38 17.29 -7.87
C ARG A 79 12.53 18.54 -7.01
N THR A 80 11.81 18.64 -5.88
CA THR A 80 12.05 19.76 -4.94
C THR A 80 13.39 19.69 -4.24
N LEU A 81 13.99 18.51 -4.10
CA LEU A 81 15.33 18.29 -3.55
C LEU A 81 16.41 18.50 -4.64
N ASP A 82 16.17 18.02 -5.84
CA ASP A 82 17.04 18.21 -7.01
C ASP A 82 16.76 19.56 -7.71
N LYS A 83 16.97 20.64 -6.99
CA LYS A 83 16.65 22.02 -7.45
C LYS A 83 17.30 22.41 -8.78
N ASN A 84 18.42 21.79 -9.12
CA ASN A 84 19.19 22.11 -10.33
C ASN A 84 18.86 21.15 -11.49
N GLY A 85 17.98 20.17 -11.30
CA GLY A 85 17.64 19.18 -12.32
C GLY A 85 18.85 18.34 -12.74
N ASN A 86 19.69 17.98 -11.78
CA ASN A 86 20.93 17.24 -12.06
C ASN A 86 20.67 15.78 -12.45
N CYS A 87 19.58 15.19 -11.95
CA CYS A 87 19.22 13.80 -12.18
C CYS A 87 18.18 13.67 -13.30
N LEU A 88 18.34 12.66 -14.14
CA LEU A 88 17.23 12.16 -14.93
C LEU A 88 16.29 11.42 -13.98
N SER A 89 15.11 11.98 -13.70
CA SER A 89 14.14 11.42 -12.77
C SER A 89 12.83 11.12 -13.47
N GLU A 90 12.35 9.86 -13.37
CA GLU A 90 11.16 9.42 -14.06
C GLU A 90 10.17 8.73 -13.11
N TYR A 91 8.89 8.87 -13.41
CA TYR A 91 7.83 8.10 -12.79
C TYR A 91 7.69 6.76 -13.53
N ILE A 92 7.89 5.66 -12.81
CA ILE A 92 7.56 4.32 -13.26
C ILE A 92 6.78 3.66 -12.14
N PRO A 93 5.52 3.26 -12.36
CA PRO A 93 4.67 2.73 -11.30
C PRO A 93 5.21 1.42 -10.75
N PHE A 94 4.76 1.07 -9.55
CA PHE A 94 5.03 -0.24 -8.98
C PHE A 94 4.14 -1.30 -9.65
N GLY A 95 4.72 -2.42 -10.02
CA GLY A 95 4.01 -3.49 -10.71
C GLY A 95 2.99 -4.22 -9.83
N LYS A 96 2.01 -4.82 -10.45
CA LYS A 96 1.02 -5.68 -9.81
C LYS A 96 1.64 -7.02 -9.40
N PHE A 97 1.19 -7.57 -8.28
CA PHE A 97 1.69 -8.86 -7.78
C PHE A 97 0.96 -10.05 -8.41
N GLU A 98 0.98 -10.17 -9.74
CA GLU A 98 0.31 -11.28 -10.45
C GLU A 98 0.80 -12.66 -10.02
N THR A 99 2.05 -12.76 -9.58
CA THR A 99 2.61 -14.01 -9.04
C THR A 99 1.85 -14.53 -7.83
N LEU A 100 1.13 -13.68 -7.09
CA LEU A 100 0.26 -14.13 -6.00
C LEU A 100 -0.82 -15.09 -6.51
N MET A 101 -1.30 -14.94 -7.75
CA MET A 101 -2.30 -15.84 -8.32
C MET A 101 -1.80 -17.30 -8.45
N LEU A 102 -0.49 -17.52 -8.44
CA LEU A 102 0.12 -18.85 -8.40
C LEU A 102 -0.02 -19.53 -7.03
N TYR A 103 -0.33 -18.76 -5.99
CA TYR A 103 -0.50 -19.24 -4.61
C TYR A 103 -1.96 -19.53 -4.26
N ARG A 104 -2.86 -19.67 -5.23
CA ARG A 104 -4.21 -20.18 -5.02
C ARG A 104 -4.17 -21.65 -4.59
N LYS A 105 -3.91 -21.85 -3.32
CA LYS A 105 -3.86 -23.15 -2.66
C LYS A 105 -4.86 -23.19 -1.53
N PRO A 106 -5.31 -24.39 -1.12
CA PRO A 106 -6.01 -24.52 0.15
C PRO A 106 -5.14 -23.96 1.28
N THR A 107 -5.69 -23.04 2.05
CA THR A 107 -5.06 -22.49 3.26
C THR A 107 -5.71 -23.10 4.49
N GLU A 108 -5.02 -23.05 5.62
CA GLU A 108 -5.59 -23.43 6.92
C GLU A 108 -6.62 -22.40 7.43
N LEU A 109 -6.65 -21.20 6.82
CA LEU A 109 -7.65 -20.20 7.16
C LEU A 109 -9.02 -20.64 6.70
N ASN A 110 -9.95 -20.71 7.65
CA ASN A 110 -11.36 -20.96 7.39
C ASN A 110 -12.17 -19.87 8.10
N ILE A 111 -12.43 -18.76 7.38
CA ILE A 111 -13.17 -17.63 7.93
C ILE A 111 -14.62 -17.73 7.49
N GLN A 112 -15.52 -17.76 8.47
CA GLN A 112 -16.96 -17.78 8.24
C GLN A 112 -17.62 -16.67 9.05
N PHE A 113 -18.56 -15.99 8.43
CA PHE A 113 -19.42 -15.00 9.08
C PHE A 113 -20.86 -15.53 9.15
N ASN A 114 -21.61 -15.06 10.14
CA ASN A 114 -22.98 -15.52 10.39
C ASN A 114 -24.04 -14.78 9.57
N ASN A 115 -23.62 -13.91 8.63
CA ASN A 115 -24.52 -13.15 7.78
C ASN A 115 -23.89 -12.97 6.39
N ASP A 116 -24.71 -12.60 5.41
CA ASP A 116 -24.32 -12.40 4.00
C ASP A 116 -23.90 -10.94 3.69
N SER A 117 -23.60 -10.15 4.72
CA SER A 117 -23.13 -8.78 4.52
C SER A 117 -21.75 -8.76 3.85
N PRO A 118 -21.44 -7.71 3.07
CA PRO A 118 -20.14 -7.58 2.44
C PRO A 118 -18.97 -7.70 3.43
N ILE A 119 -17.90 -8.36 2.97
CA ILE A 119 -16.66 -8.54 3.72
C ILE A 119 -15.68 -7.45 3.35
N PHE A 120 -15.35 -6.61 4.31
CA PHE A 120 -14.32 -5.60 4.21
C PHE A 120 -12.99 -6.15 4.72
N LEU A 121 -11.90 -5.86 4.01
CA LEU A 121 -10.58 -6.35 4.34
C LEU A 121 -9.62 -5.18 4.58
N PHE A 122 -9.02 -5.12 5.76
CA PHE A 122 -7.81 -4.37 6.05
C PHE A 122 -6.66 -5.36 6.21
N TYR A 123 -5.57 -5.22 5.42
CA TYR A 123 -4.42 -6.11 5.57
C TYR A 123 -3.07 -5.43 5.35
N GLY A 124 -2.01 -6.11 5.79
CA GLY A 124 -0.63 -5.65 5.73
C GLY A 124 -0.06 -5.28 7.10
N PHE A 125 1.14 -4.69 7.15
CA PHE A 125 1.74 -4.32 8.43
C PHE A 125 0.86 -3.33 9.20
N ILE A 126 0.57 -3.65 10.46
CA ILE A 126 -0.20 -2.81 11.36
C ILE A 126 0.75 -1.76 11.95
N LYS A 127 0.55 -0.51 11.54
CA LYS A 127 1.35 0.65 11.94
C LYS A 127 0.44 1.85 12.19
N PRO A 128 0.80 2.81 13.05
CA PRO A 128 -0.05 3.95 13.38
C PRO A 128 -0.54 4.75 12.19
N TYR A 129 0.30 4.90 11.14
CA TYR A 129 -0.07 5.64 9.94
C TYR A 129 -1.10 4.91 9.06
N LYS A 130 -1.33 3.62 9.29
CA LYS A 130 -2.34 2.81 8.58
C LYS A 130 -3.77 3.09 9.02
N GLY A 131 -3.96 3.82 10.13
CA GLY A 131 -5.23 4.43 10.49
C GLY A 131 -6.30 3.48 11.02
N LEU A 132 -5.91 2.41 11.74
CA LEU A 132 -6.88 1.53 12.40
C LEU A 132 -7.79 2.29 13.38
N ASP A 133 -7.31 3.38 13.97
CA ASP A 133 -8.11 4.27 14.83
C ASP A 133 -9.22 5.00 14.05
N LEU A 134 -8.96 5.39 12.81
CA LEU A 134 -9.99 5.94 11.91
C LEU A 134 -11.03 4.86 11.57
N LEU A 135 -10.57 3.66 11.18
CA LEU A 135 -11.46 2.54 10.87
C LEU A 135 -12.31 2.14 12.08
N LYS A 136 -11.73 2.13 13.29
CA LYS A 136 -12.49 1.88 14.53
C LYS A 136 -13.67 2.86 14.66
N ARG A 137 -13.41 4.16 14.52
CA ARG A 137 -14.47 5.19 14.62
C ARG A 137 -15.55 5.00 13.54
N ALA A 138 -15.16 4.63 12.33
CA ALA A 138 -16.12 4.31 11.27
C ALA A 138 -16.98 3.09 11.61
N CYS A 139 -16.39 2.03 12.15
CA CYS A 139 -17.13 0.85 12.62
C CYS A 139 -18.09 1.18 13.76
N GLU A 140 -17.71 2.06 14.71
CA GLU A 140 -18.59 2.52 15.79
C GLU A 140 -19.80 3.28 15.22
N ILE A 141 -19.61 4.11 14.19
CA ILE A 141 -20.70 4.82 13.50
C ILE A 141 -21.65 3.83 12.83
N LEU A 142 -21.14 2.84 12.09
CA LEU A 142 -21.97 1.82 11.44
C LEU A 142 -22.77 1.00 12.47
N ASN A 143 -22.14 0.61 13.57
CA ASN A 143 -22.82 -0.09 14.65
C ASN A 143 -23.96 0.75 15.27
N ASN A 144 -23.75 2.05 15.49
CA ASN A 144 -24.78 2.96 16.00
C ASN A 144 -25.93 3.14 15.00
N ARG A 145 -25.64 3.05 13.70
CA ARG A 145 -26.64 3.06 12.62
C ARG A 145 -27.33 1.70 12.43
N LYS A 146 -26.91 0.66 13.14
CA LYS A 146 -27.37 -0.74 13.00
C LYS A 146 -27.19 -1.27 11.58
N VAL A 147 -26.09 -0.93 10.96
CA VAL A 147 -25.67 -1.41 9.65
C VAL A 147 -24.80 -2.64 9.84
N ASP A 148 -25.21 -3.78 9.28
CA ASP A 148 -24.45 -5.02 9.36
C ASP A 148 -23.33 -5.03 8.30
N PHE A 149 -22.15 -5.45 8.71
CA PHE A 149 -20.97 -5.64 7.86
C PHE A 149 -20.08 -6.73 8.45
N ASN A 150 -19.19 -7.28 7.63
CA ASN A 150 -18.13 -8.19 8.08
C ASN A 150 -16.77 -7.52 7.85
N LEU A 151 -15.83 -7.70 8.78
CA LEU A 151 -14.53 -7.09 8.74
C LEU A 151 -13.42 -8.09 9.04
N ILE A 152 -12.39 -8.10 8.22
CA ILE A 152 -11.14 -8.79 8.48
C ILE A 152 -10.04 -7.76 8.69
N VAL A 153 -9.33 -7.86 9.81
CA VAL A 153 -8.12 -7.08 10.11
C VAL A 153 -6.95 -8.05 10.18
N ALA A 154 -6.08 -8.04 9.18
CA ALA A 154 -5.04 -9.04 9.04
C ALA A 154 -3.65 -8.42 8.82
N GLY A 155 -2.65 -8.92 9.56
CA GLY A 155 -1.25 -8.51 9.41
C GLY A 155 -0.53 -8.37 10.73
N SER A 156 0.78 -8.16 10.65
CA SER A 156 1.63 -8.10 11.84
C SER A 156 1.84 -6.67 12.32
N GLY A 157 1.69 -6.45 13.60
CA GLY A 157 2.03 -5.19 14.24
C GLY A 157 1.37 -5.01 15.60
N ASP A 158 1.56 -3.82 16.14
CA ASP A 158 0.99 -3.43 17.43
C ASP A 158 0.19 -2.13 17.25
N ASP A 159 -1.09 -2.18 17.62
CA ASP A 159 -2.00 -1.05 17.58
C ASP A 159 -2.97 -1.13 18.75
N PRO A 160 -3.14 -0.07 19.55
CA PRO A 160 -3.99 -0.08 20.73
C PRO A 160 -5.49 -0.31 20.42
N THR A 161 -5.88 -0.23 19.15
CA THR A 161 -7.28 -0.46 18.75
C THR A 161 -7.59 -1.93 18.42
N LEU A 162 -6.60 -2.81 18.30
CA LEU A 162 -6.81 -4.23 17.99
C LEU A 162 -7.80 -4.94 18.94
N PRO A 163 -7.76 -4.70 20.26
CA PRO A 163 -8.75 -5.33 21.16
C PRO A 163 -10.19 -4.95 20.83
N PHE A 164 -10.45 -3.77 20.29
CA PHE A 164 -11.80 -3.38 19.86
C PHE A 164 -12.34 -4.34 18.80
N TYR A 165 -11.53 -4.65 17.78
CA TYR A 165 -11.94 -5.54 16.69
C TYR A 165 -12.11 -6.98 17.18
N SER A 166 -11.19 -7.47 18.00
CA SER A 166 -11.21 -8.84 18.53
C SER A 166 -12.45 -9.15 19.39
N THR A 167 -13.11 -8.13 19.94
CA THR A 167 -14.33 -8.31 20.74
C THR A 167 -15.63 -8.32 19.92
N LYS A 168 -15.57 -8.06 18.62
CA LYS A 168 -16.75 -7.96 17.76
C LYS A 168 -17.02 -9.28 17.04
N LYS A 169 -18.27 -9.73 17.03
CA LYS A 169 -18.68 -11.00 16.38
C LYS A 169 -18.56 -10.97 14.87
N ASN A 170 -18.63 -9.78 14.27
CA ASN A 170 -18.51 -9.55 12.83
C ASN A 170 -17.10 -9.13 12.41
N CYS A 171 -16.11 -9.25 13.31
CA CYS A 171 -14.70 -8.95 13.01
C CYS A 171 -13.82 -10.17 13.26
N VAL A 172 -12.93 -10.46 12.31
CA VAL A 172 -11.86 -11.45 12.44
C VAL A 172 -10.53 -10.72 12.48
N VAL A 173 -9.71 -10.99 13.50
CA VAL A 173 -8.37 -10.40 13.65
C VAL A 173 -7.31 -11.47 13.50
N ILE A 174 -6.39 -11.27 12.56
CA ILE A 174 -5.23 -12.14 12.32
C ILE A 174 -3.97 -11.30 12.53
N ASN A 175 -3.48 -11.24 13.78
CA ASN A 175 -2.32 -10.42 14.11
C ASN A 175 -1.02 -11.22 14.04
N ARG A 176 -0.55 -11.47 12.83
CA ARG A 176 0.74 -12.09 12.48
C ARG A 176 1.12 -11.79 11.03
N ILE A 177 2.32 -12.18 10.65
CA ILE A 177 2.71 -12.16 9.22
C ILE A 177 1.80 -13.15 8.46
N LEU A 178 1.28 -12.69 7.34
CA LEU A 178 0.48 -13.49 6.41
C LEU A 178 1.40 -14.20 5.41
N TYR A 179 1.06 -15.43 5.05
CA TYR A 179 1.64 -16.14 3.92
C TYR A 179 0.95 -15.72 2.61
N ASP A 180 1.59 -16.00 1.47
CA ASP A 180 1.08 -15.58 0.16
C ASP A 180 -0.28 -16.23 -0.17
N ASP A 181 -0.46 -17.51 0.15
CA ASP A 181 -1.73 -18.22 -0.01
C ASP A 181 -2.84 -17.66 0.88
N GLU A 182 -2.50 -17.20 2.09
CA GLU A 182 -3.46 -16.52 2.98
C GLU A 182 -3.85 -15.14 2.43
N MET A 183 -2.90 -14.37 1.89
CA MET A 183 -3.22 -13.09 1.24
C MET A 183 -4.15 -13.30 0.05
N VAL A 184 -3.91 -14.34 -0.76
CA VAL A 184 -4.79 -14.72 -1.87
C VAL A 184 -6.18 -15.06 -1.34
N TYR A 185 -6.27 -15.95 -0.37
CA TYR A 185 -7.54 -16.36 0.22
C TYR A 185 -8.33 -15.17 0.78
N LEU A 186 -7.67 -14.28 1.55
CA LEU A 186 -8.32 -13.12 2.13
C LEU A 186 -8.87 -12.16 1.06
N ASN A 187 -8.14 -11.96 -0.03
CA ASN A 187 -8.63 -11.14 -1.14
C ASN A 187 -9.77 -11.84 -1.92
N ASP A 188 -9.70 -13.16 -2.12
CA ASP A 188 -10.74 -13.93 -2.82
C ASP A 188 -12.09 -13.92 -2.08
N ILE A 189 -12.07 -13.99 -0.74
CA ILE A 189 -13.32 -13.99 0.06
C ILE A 189 -13.84 -12.59 0.37
N SER A 190 -13.07 -11.54 0.10
CA SER A 190 -13.43 -10.16 0.45
C SER A 190 -14.10 -9.45 -0.71
N ASP A 191 -14.94 -8.48 -0.37
CA ASP A 191 -15.67 -7.65 -1.33
C ASP A 191 -14.99 -6.30 -1.58
N VAL A 192 -14.35 -5.74 -0.55
CA VAL A 192 -13.79 -4.38 -0.56
C VAL A 192 -12.54 -4.34 0.32
N VAL A 193 -11.51 -3.63 -0.14
CA VAL A 193 -10.29 -3.40 0.66
C VAL A 193 -10.31 -2.00 1.25
N LEU A 194 -9.89 -1.89 2.52
CA LEU A 194 -9.91 -0.64 3.29
C LEU A 194 -8.50 -0.10 3.53
N LEU A 195 -8.28 1.15 3.14
CA LEU A 195 -7.01 1.87 3.34
C LEU A 195 -7.26 3.19 4.07
N PRO A 196 -7.54 3.16 5.39
CA PRO A 196 -7.85 4.35 6.19
C PRO A 196 -6.58 5.14 6.58
N TYR A 197 -5.60 5.21 5.68
CA TYR A 197 -4.25 5.67 5.97
C TYR A 197 -4.20 7.17 6.32
N LYS A 198 -3.29 7.54 7.23
CA LYS A 198 -2.99 8.93 7.58
C LYS A 198 -1.99 9.56 6.62
N THR A 199 -1.07 8.73 6.11
CA THR A 199 -0.08 9.11 5.09
C THR A 199 0.25 7.90 4.21
N ALA A 200 0.64 8.14 2.95
CA ALA A 200 1.13 7.09 2.07
C ALA A 200 2.08 7.67 1.01
N SER A 201 3.22 7.02 0.80
CA SER A 201 4.10 7.29 -0.35
C SER A 201 3.72 6.44 -1.55
N GLN A 202 3.26 5.22 -1.29
CA GLN A 202 2.72 4.26 -2.24
C GLN A 202 1.96 3.15 -1.52
N SER A 203 1.22 2.31 -2.27
CA SER A 203 0.61 1.11 -1.70
C SER A 203 0.52 -0.01 -2.73
N GLY A 204 1.30 -1.08 -2.54
CA GLY A 204 1.20 -2.32 -3.31
C GLY A 204 -0.12 -3.07 -3.08
N ILE A 205 -0.88 -2.70 -2.04
CA ILE A 205 -2.18 -3.30 -1.74
C ILE A 205 -3.20 -2.94 -2.83
N ILE A 206 -3.17 -1.70 -3.35
CA ILE A 206 -4.16 -1.25 -4.35
C ILE A 206 -4.10 -2.11 -5.63
N PRO A 207 -2.97 -2.19 -6.34
CA PRO A 207 -2.90 -3.03 -7.54
C PRO A 207 -3.16 -4.50 -7.24
N THR A 208 -2.76 -5.00 -6.06
CA THR A 208 -3.09 -6.36 -5.62
C THR A 208 -4.59 -6.55 -5.48
N SER A 209 -5.29 -5.65 -4.79
CA SER A 209 -6.76 -5.72 -4.62
C SER A 209 -7.48 -5.74 -5.97
N PHE A 210 -7.02 -4.95 -6.92
CA PHE A 210 -7.62 -4.84 -8.25
C PHE A 210 -7.46 -6.12 -9.09
N ILE A 211 -6.38 -6.88 -8.93
CA ILE A 211 -6.23 -8.21 -9.57
C ILE A 211 -7.36 -9.16 -9.14
N PHE A 212 -7.79 -9.07 -7.88
CA PHE A 212 -8.92 -9.86 -7.35
C PHE A 212 -10.28 -9.22 -7.68
N GLY A 213 -10.30 -8.02 -8.24
CA GLY A 213 -11.52 -7.28 -8.56
C GLY A 213 -12.14 -6.63 -7.33
N ASN A 214 -11.38 -6.43 -6.27
CA ASN A 214 -11.83 -5.78 -5.05
C ASN A 214 -11.64 -4.27 -5.15
N PRO A 215 -12.69 -3.47 -5.15
CA PRO A 215 -12.59 -2.02 -5.06
C PRO A 215 -12.00 -1.61 -3.70
N VAL A 216 -11.50 -0.38 -3.65
CA VAL A 216 -10.81 0.13 -2.46
C VAL A 216 -11.55 1.33 -1.90
N ILE A 217 -11.78 1.37 -0.59
CA ILE A 217 -12.12 2.61 0.13
C ILE A 217 -10.83 3.14 0.75
N ALA A 218 -10.41 4.34 0.36
CA ALA A 218 -9.17 4.92 0.85
C ALA A 218 -9.30 6.39 1.23
N THR A 219 -8.45 6.82 2.12
CA THR A 219 -8.27 8.24 2.42
C THR A 219 -7.49 8.95 1.30
N LYS A 220 -7.81 10.23 1.06
CA LYS A 220 -7.12 11.09 0.07
C LYS A 220 -5.74 11.52 0.60
N VAL A 221 -4.79 10.59 0.66
CA VAL A 221 -3.43 10.87 1.13
C VAL A 221 -2.37 10.33 0.18
N GLY A 222 -1.33 11.12 -0.07
CA GLY A 222 -0.15 10.74 -0.83
C GLY A 222 -0.50 10.07 -2.17
N ALA A 223 0.20 8.99 -2.49
CA ALA A 223 0.04 8.28 -3.74
C ALA A 223 -1.25 7.43 -3.86
N LEU A 224 -2.07 7.31 -2.81
CA LEU A 224 -3.33 6.55 -2.92
C LEU A 224 -4.27 7.17 -3.96
N VAL A 225 -4.29 8.49 -4.06
CA VAL A 225 -5.13 9.24 -5.01
C VAL A 225 -4.70 9.06 -6.47
N GLU A 226 -3.48 8.56 -6.71
CA GLU A 226 -2.96 8.36 -8.06
C GLU A 226 -3.48 7.06 -8.68
N SER A 227 -3.73 6.04 -7.86
CA SER A 227 -4.16 4.71 -8.29
C SER A 227 -5.67 4.51 -8.21
N ILE A 228 -6.38 5.34 -7.44
CA ILE A 228 -7.82 5.20 -7.23
C ILE A 228 -8.56 6.26 -8.05
N GLN A 229 -9.39 5.82 -8.96
CA GLN A 229 -10.35 6.66 -9.70
C GLN A 229 -11.67 6.64 -8.93
N ASP A 230 -11.93 7.74 -8.20
CA ASP A 230 -13.10 7.88 -7.33
C ASP A 230 -14.40 7.61 -8.10
N GLY A 231 -15.27 6.75 -7.54
CA GLY A 231 -16.53 6.31 -8.17
C GLY A 231 -16.36 5.32 -9.33
N LYS A 232 -15.14 4.85 -9.67
CA LYS A 232 -14.92 3.88 -10.74
C LYS A 232 -14.30 2.57 -10.24
N ASN A 233 -13.17 2.63 -9.54
CA ASN A 233 -12.50 1.45 -9.00
C ASN A 233 -12.35 1.50 -7.48
N GLY A 234 -12.89 2.54 -6.84
CA GLY A 234 -12.88 2.73 -5.40
C GLY A 234 -13.57 4.01 -5.00
N ILE A 235 -13.55 4.30 -3.70
CA ILE A 235 -14.09 5.52 -3.10
C ILE A 235 -12.97 6.22 -2.33
N LEU A 236 -12.79 7.51 -2.59
CA LEU A 236 -11.83 8.36 -1.92
C LEU A 236 -12.52 9.27 -0.90
N VAL A 237 -12.13 9.18 0.37
CA VAL A 237 -12.64 9.99 1.47
C VAL A 237 -11.57 10.89 2.04
N ASN A 238 -11.94 11.98 2.71
CA ASN A 238 -10.97 12.86 3.34
C ASN A 238 -10.24 12.14 4.50
N ALA A 239 -8.97 12.48 4.70
CA ALA A 239 -8.21 11.95 5.81
C ALA A 239 -8.85 12.36 7.15
N GLU A 240 -8.75 11.49 8.17
CA GLU A 240 -9.29 11.69 9.52
C GLU A 240 -10.83 11.80 9.61
N ASP A 241 -11.57 11.67 8.50
CA ASP A 241 -13.03 11.77 8.45
C ASP A 241 -13.69 10.39 8.58
N ALA A 242 -13.99 10.02 9.83
CA ALA A 242 -14.63 8.74 10.14
C ALA A 242 -16.09 8.67 9.66
N VAL A 243 -16.77 9.79 9.56
CA VAL A 243 -18.15 9.83 9.06
C VAL A 243 -18.18 9.51 7.57
N SER A 244 -17.40 10.22 6.76
CA SER A 244 -17.30 9.93 5.33
C SER A 244 -16.77 8.52 5.05
N PHE A 245 -15.87 7.98 5.89
CA PHE A 245 -15.40 6.60 5.74
C PHE A 245 -16.52 5.58 6.02
N ALA A 246 -17.32 5.80 7.08
CA ALA A 246 -18.49 4.99 7.39
C ALA A 246 -19.57 5.10 6.31
N ASP A 247 -19.81 6.30 5.77
CA ASP A 247 -20.76 6.53 4.68
C ASP A 247 -20.34 5.77 3.41
N ALA A 248 -19.06 5.78 3.06
CA ALA A 248 -18.52 5.00 1.96
C ALA A 248 -18.70 3.49 2.17
N MET A 249 -18.43 2.97 3.36
CA MET A 249 -18.70 1.56 3.68
C MET A 249 -20.20 1.25 3.57
N GLN A 250 -21.06 2.09 4.16
CA GLN A 250 -22.50 1.91 4.13
C GLN A 250 -23.07 1.93 2.71
N SER A 251 -22.58 2.84 1.85
CA SER A 251 -23.04 2.90 0.46
C SER A 251 -22.79 1.61 -0.30
N LEU A 252 -21.64 0.95 -0.09
CA LEU A 252 -21.33 -0.34 -0.71
C LEU A 252 -22.12 -1.52 -0.12
N ILE A 253 -22.62 -1.38 1.11
CA ILE A 253 -23.52 -2.38 1.71
C ILE A 253 -24.94 -2.25 1.13
N THR A 254 -25.42 -1.02 0.94
CA THR A 254 -26.83 -0.77 0.60
C THR A 254 -27.08 -0.63 -0.90
N ASP A 255 -26.07 -0.28 -1.69
CA ASP A 255 -26.19 -0.09 -3.15
C ASP A 255 -25.37 -1.15 -3.91
N GLN A 256 -26.07 -2.23 -4.32
CA GLN A 256 -25.48 -3.32 -5.09
C GLN A 256 -25.04 -2.89 -6.50
N ASN A 257 -25.66 -1.86 -7.08
CA ASN A 257 -25.25 -1.33 -8.38
C ASN A 257 -23.91 -0.61 -8.27
N LEU A 258 -23.75 0.20 -7.22
CA LEU A 258 -22.46 0.86 -6.94
C LEU A 258 -21.37 -0.17 -6.66
N MET A 259 -21.64 -1.19 -5.84
CA MET A 259 -20.69 -2.27 -5.58
C MET A 259 -20.26 -2.96 -6.87
N SER A 260 -21.21 -3.33 -7.71
CA SER A 260 -20.96 -4.00 -9.00
C SER A 260 -20.16 -3.11 -9.96
N LEU A 261 -20.48 -1.82 -10.03
CA LEU A 261 -19.75 -0.84 -10.83
C LEU A 261 -18.30 -0.74 -10.40
N LEU A 262 -18.04 -0.59 -9.10
CA LEU A 262 -16.67 -0.47 -8.58
C LEU A 262 -15.88 -1.77 -8.73
N LYS A 263 -16.50 -2.94 -8.53
CA LYS A 263 -15.85 -4.23 -8.79
C LYS A 263 -15.47 -4.39 -10.26
N HIS A 264 -16.33 -3.95 -11.18
CA HIS A 264 -16.01 -3.96 -12.61
C HIS A 264 -14.82 -3.05 -12.92
N GLY A 265 -14.82 -1.82 -12.42
CA GLY A 265 -13.72 -0.88 -12.60
C GLY A 265 -12.41 -1.35 -11.98
N ALA A 266 -12.45 -1.97 -10.80
CA ALA A 266 -11.28 -2.58 -10.17
C ALA A 266 -10.67 -3.68 -11.07
N ARG A 267 -11.50 -4.57 -11.63
CA ARG A 267 -11.04 -5.62 -12.57
C ARG A 267 -10.45 -5.05 -13.84
N GLN A 268 -11.08 -4.03 -14.43
CA GLN A 268 -10.53 -3.37 -15.62
C GLN A 268 -9.15 -2.79 -15.36
N TYR A 269 -8.97 -2.14 -14.20
CA TYR A 269 -7.71 -1.56 -13.81
C TYR A 269 -6.66 -2.63 -13.48
N GLY A 270 -7.04 -3.67 -12.75
CA GLY A 270 -6.15 -4.79 -12.41
C GLY A 270 -5.67 -5.57 -13.64
N ASN A 271 -6.45 -5.62 -14.70
CA ASN A 271 -6.08 -6.25 -15.98
C ASN A 271 -5.38 -5.27 -16.95
N GLY A 272 -5.27 -3.99 -16.60
CA GLY A 272 -4.64 -2.99 -17.44
C GLY A 272 -3.11 -3.16 -17.54
N ASP A 273 -2.55 -2.63 -18.63
CA ASP A 273 -1.13 -2.76 -18.97
C ASP A 273 -0.22 -1.82 -18.14
N GLU A 274 -0.77 -0.82 -17.48
CA GLU A 274 0.00 0.20 -16.76
C GLU A 274 0.87 -0.40 -15.64
N TYR A 275 0.37 -1.45 -14.96
CA TYR A 275 1.05 -2.12 -13.85
C TYR A 275 1.63 -3.48 -14.25
N ASP A 276 1.66 -3.79 -15.54
CA ASP A 276 2.26 -5.02 -16.07
C ASP A 276 3.79 -4.96 -15.99
N TRP A 277 4.40 -6.01 -15.45
CA TRP A 277 5.85 -6.06 -15.26
C TRP A 277 6.65 -6.01 -16.55
N HIS A 278 6.11 -6.50 -17.68
CA HIS A 278 6.79 -6.42 -18.96
C HIS A 278 6.90 -4.97 -19.45
N ASN A 279 5.83 -4.19 -19.28
CA ASN A 279 5.83 -2.78 -19.63
C ASN A 279 6.68 -1.95 -18.68
N ILE A 280 6.62 -2.25 -17.38
CA ILE A 280 7.48 -1.62 -16.36
C ILE A 280 8.95 -1.90 -16.65
N ALA A 281 9.31 -3.16 -16.98
CA ALA A 281 10.68 -3.51 -17.33
C ALA A 281 11.17 -2.75 -18.56
N LYS A 282 10.34 -2.65 -19.62
CA LYS A 282 10.69 -1.85 -20.80
C LYS A 282 10.95 -0.39 -20.47
N GLN A 283 10.06 0.23 -19.67
CA GLN A 283 10.23 1.61 -19.24
C GLN A 283 11.51 1.76 -18.41
N THR A 284 11.76 0.85 -17.47
CA THR A 284 12.97 0.85 -16.63
C THR A 284 14.26 0.74 -17.46
N MET A 285 14.23 -0.06 -18.52
CA MET A 285 15.40 -0.22 -19.41
C MET A 285 15.61 0.98 -20.34
N SER A 286 14.60 1.83 -20.53
CA SER A 286 14.69 3.04 -21.37
C SER A 286 15.22 4.27 -20.61
N VAL A 287 15.23 4.25 -19.30
CA VAL A 287 15.80 5.28 -18.42
C VAL A 287 17.33 5.11 -18.34
#